data_ed0d92396ccd22b3fb55cf51eb6a607b
#
_entry.id   ed0d92396ccd22b3fb55cf51eb6a607b
#
_cell.length_a   1.000
_cell.length_b   1.000
_cell.length_c   1.000
_cell.angle_alpha   90.00
_cell.angle_beta   90.00
_cell.angle_gamma   90.00
#
_symmetry.space_group_name_H-M   'P 1'
#
loop_
_entity.id
_entity.type
_entity.pdbx_description
1 polymer ?
#
loop_
_entity_poly.entity_id
_entity_poly.type
_entity_poly.pdbx_seq_one_letter_code
_entity_poly.pdbx_strand_id
1 'polypeptide(L)'
;MGRSSIPLKKSEYTTTIMAQDALALMDHLGWIKAHVVGHSMGAMISCKLAAMVPERISSLALLNATGGGFECFPKIDRQMISILIRFIRAKTPEQRAAVDLDTHYSKEYLDEYVGSDTRRKILYNEYVKAISSSGMQSNNGFEGQINACWTHSLSPKELEAIRSTGFPISVIHGRYDIIARLCHARKVAEKLQPAARMVELKGAHLVSHERPEEVNQALSGLIRASEAKISLQDWSNLHGDGVDRQVAGLSVSLKRCGEGYFTCIIAILAKCFLYLIGILMMVLGHLIRILRRFKPARVGSAES
;
A
#
# COMPACT_ATOMS: atom_id res chain seq x y z
N MET A 1 -5.69 11.03 -7.33
CA MET A 1 -4.83 12.15 -7.71
C MET A 1 -5.44 13.51 -7.40
N GLY A 2 -6.64 13.54 -6.91
CA GLY A 2 -7.23 14.74 -6.33
C GLY A 2 -7.24 15.93 -7.30
N ARG A 3 -6.59 17.02 -6.90
CA ARG A 3 -6.54 18.26 -7.69
C ARG A 3 -5.34 18.37 -8.63
N SER A 4 -4.41 17.40 -8.57
CA SER A 4 -3.22 17.40 -9.45
C SER A 4 -3.59 16.89 -10.84
N SER A 5 -2.77 17.28 -11.83
CA SER A 5 -2.87 16.74 -13.19
C SER A 5 -2.65 15.22 -13.21
N ILE A 6 -3.23 14.57 -14.20
CA ILE A 6 -3.19 13.12 -14.35
C ILE A 6 -2.43 12.81 -15.63
N PRO A 7 -1.21 12.25 -15.56
CA PRO A 7 -0.49 11.79 -16.73
C PRO A 7 -1.31 10.72 -17.48
N LEU A 8 -1.24 10.71 -18.80
CA LEU A 8 -2.01 9.79 -19.64
C LEU A 8 -1.28 8.46 -19.88
N LYS A 9 0.05 8.47 -19.82
CA LYS A 9 0.87 7.29 -20.09
C LYS A 9 1.17 6.53 -18.80
N LYS A 10 0.95 5.23 -18.78
CA LYS A 10 1.26 4.36 -17.62
C LYS A 10 2.74 4.42 -17.23
N SER A 11 3.65 4.61 -18.20
CA SER A 11 5.10 4.73 -17.95
C SER A 11 5.49 5.94 -17.12
N GLU A 12 4.62 6.95 -17.01
CA GLU A 12 4.82 8.14 -16.19
C GLU A 12 4.42 7.90 -14.71
N TYR A 13 3.83 6.73 -14.43
CA TYR A 13 3.47 6.32 -13.08
C TYR A 13 4.47 5.28 -12.56
N THR A 14 5.56 5.74 -11.97
CA THR A 14 6.50 4.90 -11.23
C THR A 14 6.76 5.49 -9.86
N THR A 15 7.09 4.64 -8.88
CA THR A 15 7.46 5.12 -7.54
C THR A 15 8.73 5.97 -7.56
N THR A 16 9.60 5.79 -8.56
CA THR A 16 10.80 6.61 -8.76
C THR A 16 10.43 8.03 -9.21
N ILE A 17 9.54 8.19 -10.21
CA ILE A 17 9.07 9.50 -10.66
C ILE A 17 8.35 10.22 -9.51
N MET A 18 7.48 9.52 -8.78
CA MET A 18 6.78 10.10 -7.64
C MET A 18 7.73 10.48 -6.48
N ALA A 19 8.85 9.78 -6.32
CA ALA A 19 9.90 10.17 -5.37
C ALA A 19 10.66 11.42 -5.84
N GLN A 20 10.89 11.58 -7.15
CA GLN A 20 11.44 12.81 -7.74
C GLN A 20 10.51 14.01 -7.52
N ASP A 21 9.18 13.81 -7.66
CA ASP A 21 8.20 14.86 -7.34
C ASP A 21 8.26 15.26 -5.86
N ALA A 22 8.40 14.31 -4.97
CA ALA A 22 8.55 14.58 -3.53
C ALA A 22 9.87 15.33 -3.23
N LEU A 23 10.98 14.97 -3.89
CA LEU A 23 12.24 15.66 -3.77
C LEU A 23 12.13 17.11 -4.29
N ALA A 24 11.53 17.29 -5.46
CA ALA A 24 11.31 18.63 -6.03
C ALA A 24 10.46 19.53 -5.11
N LEU A 25 9.47 18.93 -4.39
CA LEU A 25 8.70 19.66 -3.38
C LEU A 25 9.57 20.04 -2.17
N MET A 26 10.43 19.14 -1.69
CA MET A 26 11.38 19.47 -0.61
C MET A 26 12.30 20.62 -1.01
N ASP A 27 12.80 20.61 -2.25
CA ASP A 27 13.68 21.67 -2.78
C ASP A 27 12.92 22.99 -2.90
N HIS A 28 11.69 22.96 -3.43
CA HIS A 28 10.83 24.14 -3.53
C HIS A 28 10.54 24.78 -2.16
N LEU A 29 10.36 23.96 -1.12
CA LEU A 29 10.11 24.44 0.24
C LEU A 29 11.39 24.79 1.02
N GLY A 30 12.58 24.61 0.42
CA GLY A 30 13.86 24.85 1.06
C GLY A 30 14.17 23.86 2.21
N TRP A 31 13.52 22.70 2.24
CA TRP A 31 13.75 21.69 3.27
C TRP A 31 15.05 20.93 2.99
N ILE A 32 16.07 21.18 3.80
CA ILE A 32 17.37 20.49 3.66
C ILE A 32 17.25 19.04 4.04
N LYS A 33 16.52 18.71 5.12
CA LYS A 33 16.22 17.36 5.60
C LYS A 33 14.78 17.27 6.05
N ALA A 34 14.22 16.04 6.01
CA ALA A 34 12.88 15.77 6.50
C ALA A 34 12.78 14.40 7.20
N HIS A 35 11.87 14.30 8.17
CA HIS A 35 11.32 13.04 8.60
C HIS A 35 10.26 12.60 7.59
N VAL A 36 10.42 11.42 6.98
CA VAL A 36 9.55 10.96 5.90
C VAL A 36 8.63 9.86 6.39
N VAL A 37 7.33 10.06 6.17
CA VAL A 37 6.30 9.08 6.51
C VAL A 37 5.55 8.70 5.25
N GLY A 38 5.52 7.42 4.92
CA GLY A 38 4.79 6.90 3.77
C GLY A 38 3.84 5.76 4.15
N HIS A 39 2.63 5.80 3.58
CA HIS A 39 1.62 4.77 3.78
C HIS A 39 1.37 4.03 2.47
N SER A 40 1.35 2.69 2.50
CA SER A 40 1.03 1.82 1.36
C SER A 40 1.93 2.14 0.14
N MET A 41 1.40 2.58 -0.99
CA MET A 41 2.17 3.06 -2.13
C MET A 41 3.10 4.23 -1.74
N GLY A 42 2.69 5.09 -0.82
CA GLY A 42 3.54 6.15 -0.26
C GLY A 42 4.77 5.60 0.46
N ALA A 43 4.69 4.45 1.11
CA ALA A 43 5.86 3.79 1.69
C ALA A 43 6.86 3.33 0.62
N MET A 44 6.37 2.85 -0.53
CA MET A 44 7.23 2.50 -1.68
C MET A 44 7.93 3.74 -2.26
N ILE A 45 7.19 4.85 -2.38
CA ILE A 45 7.74 6.14 -2.83
C ILE A 45 8.80 6.65 -1.84
N SER A 46 8.53 6.55 -0.54
CA SER A 46 9.47 6.95 0.51
C SER A 46 10.75 6.13 0.50
N CYS A 47 10.67 4.83 0.22
CA CYS A 47 11.87 3.99 0.02
C CYS A 47 12.70 4.44 -1.18
N LYS A 48 12.05 4.80 -2.31
CA LYS A 48 12.76 5.35 -3.48
C LYS A 48 13.41 6.68 -3.17
N LEU A 49 12.70 7.59 -2.49
CA LEU A 49 13.25 8.87 -2.06
C LEU A 49 14.46 8.67 -1.15
N ALA A 50 14.36 7.78 -0.15
CA ALA A 50 15.44 7.49 0.78
C ALA A 50 16.66 6.85 0.10
N ALA A 51 16.44 6.03 -0.94
CA ALA A 51 17.54 5.45 -1.72
C ALA A 51 18.22 6.47 -2.66
N MET A 52 17.45 7.47 -3.16
CA MET A 52 17.96 8.48 -4.09
C MET A 52 18.77 9.57 -3.39
N VAL A 53 18.29 10.05 -2.25
CA VAL A 53 18.86 11.19 -1.51
C VAL A 53 18.89 10.91 0.00
N PRO A 54 19.62 9.87 0.41
CA PRO A 54 19.60 9.42 1.80
C PRO A 54 20.05 10.49 2.79
N GLU A 55 20.94 11.39 2.37
CA GLU A 55 21.43 12.53 3.18
C GLU A 55 20.34 13.56 3.47
N ARG A 56 19.24 13.56 2.71
CA ARG A 56 18.07 14.43 2.88
C ARG A 56 17.03 13.86 3.86
N ILE A 57 17.24 12.64 4.38
CA ILE A 57 16.31 11.95 5.26
C ILE A 57 16.82 11.96 6.69
N SER A 58 15.98 12.43 7.62
CA SER A 58 16.27 12.39 9.06
C SER A 58 15.81 11.08 9.70
N SER A 59 14.63 10.58 9.32
CA SER A 59 14.09 9.27 9.70
C SER A 59 13.05 8.82 8.69
N LEU A 60 12.73 7.52 8.67
CA LEU A 60 11.81 6.93 7.70
C LEU A 60 10.76 6.08 8.41
N ALA A 61 9.48 6.39 8.22
CA ALA A 61 8.37 5.55 8.68
C ALA A 61 7.62 4.95 7.49
N LEU A 62 7.46 3.64 7.48
CA LEU A 62 6.81 2.86 6.42
C LEU A 62 5.56 2.20 7.00
N LEU A 63 4.38 2.76 6.70
CA LEU A 63 3.10 2.25 7.18
C LEU A 63 2.49 1.32 6.13
N ASN A 64 2.07 0.12 6.55
CA ASN A 64 1.41 -0.87 5.69
C ASN A 64 2.16 -1.12 4.37
N ALA A 65 3.48 -1.31 4.48
CA ALA A 65 4.40 -1.43 3.35
C ALA A 65 4.48 -2.86 2.81
N THR A 66 4.77 -2.97 1.51
CA THR A 66 5.23 -4.19 0.83
C THR A 66 6.45 -3.88 -0.03
N GLY A 67 7.14 -4.92 -0.51
CA GLY A 67 8.26 -4.76 -1.44
C GLY A 67 7.86 -4.45 -2.88
N GLY A 68 6.56 -4.27 -3.15
CA GLY A 68 6.07 -4.01 -4.51
C GLY A 68 5.90 -5.27 -5.37
N GLY A 69 5.52 -5.09 -6.62
CA GLY A 69 5.36 -6.17 -7.57
C GLY A 69 4.37 -7.24 -7.08
N PHE A 70 4.82 -8.48 -7.09
CA PHE A 70 3.99 -9.62 -6.66
C PHE A 70 3.55 -9.54 -5.18
N GLU A 71 4.29 -8.84 -4.32
CA GLU A 71 3.91 -8.65 -2.92
C GLU A 71 2.70 -7.72 -2.72
N CYS A 72 2.29 -7.00 -3.79
CA CYS A 72 1.06 -6.20 -3.78
C CYS A 72 -0.21 -7.04 -3.98
N PHE A 73 -0.11 -8.33 -4.31
CA PHE A 73 -1.29 -9.16 -4.40
C PHE A 73 -1.79 -9.55 -3.02
N PRO A 74 -3.06 -9.29 -2.73
CA PRO A 74 -3.70 -9.79 -1.54
C PRO A 74 -3.77 -11.32 -1.55
N LYS A 75 -4.01 -11.92 -0.40
CA LYS A 75 -4.29 -13.35 -0.34
C LYS A 75 -5.61 -13.64 -1.07
N ILE A 76 -5.58 -14.54 -2.05
CA ILE A 76 -6.79 -14.94 -2.77
C ILE A 76 -7.56 -15.94 -1.90
N ASP A 77 -8.61 -15.46 -1.25
CA ASP A 77 -9.58 -16.24 -0.51
C ASP A 77 -11.01 -15.78 -0.82
N ARG A 78 -12.01 -16.42 -0.21
CA ARG A 78 -13.43 -16.12 -0.47
C ARG A 78 -13.78 -14.66 -0.15
N GLN A 79 -13.20 -14.09 0.91
CA GLN A 79 -13.42 -12.70 1.30
C GLN A 79 -12.88 -11.77 0.22
N MET A 80 -11.64 -11.96 -0.20
CA MET A 80 -10.99 -11.13 -1.21
C MET A 80 -11.69 -11.23 -2.57
N ILE A 81 -12.12 -12.42 -2.99
CA ILE A 81 -12.90 -12.59 -4.22
C ILE A 81 -14.21 -11.80 -4.14
N SER A 82 -14.93 -11.86 -3.01
CA SER A 82 -16.16 -11.08 -2.81
C SER A 82 -15.89 -9.58 -2.89
N ILE A 83 -14.85 -9.09 -2.23
CA ILE A 83 -14.44 -7.68 -2.26
C ILE A 83 -14.13 -7.26 -3.71
N LEU A 84 -13.34 -8.05 -4.46
CA LEU A 84 -12.99 -7.76 -5.83
C LEU A 84 -14.21 -7.66 -6.76
N ILE A 85 -15.15 -8.60 -6.63
CA ILE A 85 -16.40 -8.57 -7.42
C ILE A 85 -17.21 -7.31 -7.09
N ARG A 86 -17.34 -6.96 -5.81
CA ARG A 86 -18.04 -5.75 -5.36
C ARG A 86 -17.34 -4.49 -5.87
N PHE A 87 -16.01 -4.46 -5.81
CA PHE A 87 -15.21 -3.34 -6.30
C PHE A 87 -15.43 -3.09 -7.81
N ILE A 88 -15.38 -4.15 -8.63
CA ILE A 88 -15.61 -4.06 -10.08
C ILE A 88 -17.05 -3.58 -10.39
N ARG A 89 -18.02 -4.00 -9.57
CA ARG A 89 -19.44 -3.63 -9.73
C ARG A 89 -19.79 -2.28 -9.14
N ALA A 90 -18.97 -1.69 -8.29
CA ALA A 90 -19.23 -0.41 -7.65
C ALA A 90 -19.21 0.73 -8.68
N LYS A 91 -20.37 1.29 -8.95
CA LYS A 91 -20.59 2.38 -9.93
C LYS A 91 -21.10 3.66 -9.28
N THR A 92 -21.54 3.60 -8.02
CA THR A 92 -22.03 4.76 -7.27
C THR A 92 -21.12 5.04 -6.06
N PRO A 93 -21.13 6.27 -5.53
CA PRO A 93 -20.40 6.62 -4.31
C PRO A 93 -20.71 5.69 -3.14
N GLU A 94 -21.96 5.29 -2.98
CA GLU A 94 -22.43 4.41 -1.90
C GLU A 94 -21.84 3.00 -2.02
N GLN A 95 -21.87 2.43 -3.22
CA GLN A 95 -21.29 1.12 -3.48
C GLN A 95 -19.79 1.15 -3.30
N ARG A 96 -19.13 2.21 -3.72
CA ARG A 96 -17.68 2.39 -3.57
C ARG A 96 -17.30 2.54 -2.10
N ALA A 97 -17.99 3.41 -1.36
CA ALA A 97 -17.78 3.61 0.08
C ALA A 97 -17.89 2.29 0.86
N ALA A 98 -18.95 1.50 0.58
CA ALA A 98 -19.14 0.21 1.25
C ALA A 98 -17.99 -0.77 1.01
N VAL A 99 -17.45 -0.83 -0.21
CA VAL A 99 -16.30 -1.71 -0.53
C VAL A 99 -15.01 -1.18 0.07
N ASP A 100 -14.78 0.12 0.00
CA ASP A 100 -13.56 0.74 0.52
C ASP A 100 -13.45 0.55 2.05
N LEU A 101 -14.58 0.66 2.79
CA LEU A 101 -14.60 0.38 4.22
C LEU A 101 -14.18 -1.06 4.54
N ASP A 102 -14.79 -2.05 3.87
CA ASP A 102 -14.48 -3.46 4.09
C ASP A 102 -13.06 -3.85 3.66
N THR A 103 -12.44 -3.02 2.82
CA THR A 103 -11.08 -3.23 2.31
C THR A 103 -10.03 -2.62 3.22
N HIS A 104 -10.30 -1.43 3.75
CA HIS A 104 -9.31 -0.62 4.44
C HIS A 104 -9.31 -0.75 5.96
N TYR A 105 -10.45 -1.13 6.57
CA TYR A 105 -10.60 -1.18 8.02
C TYR A 105 -10.86 -2.59 8.53
N SER A 106 -10.48 -2.85 9.77
CA SER A 106 -10.83 -4.09 10.44
C SER A 106 -12.32 -4.13 10.78
N LYS A 107 -12.87 -5.34 10.82
CA LYS A 107 -14.29 -5.53 11.17
C LYS A 107 -14.56 -5.04 12.59
N GLU A 108 -13.67 -5.36 13.52
CA GLU A 108 -13.77 -4.95 14.91
C GLU A 108 -13.89 -3.42 15.04
N TYR A 109 -13.03 -2.67 14.35
CA TYR A 109 -13.07 -1.22 14.35
C TYR A 109 -14.37 -0.66 13.75
N LEU A 110 -14.83 -1.24 12.65
CA LEU A 110 -16.07 -0.80 12.00
C LEU A 110 -17.33 -1.07 12.83
N ASP A 111 -17.31 -2.13 13.64
CA ASP A 111 -18.46 -2.53 14.47
C ASP A 111 -18.49 -1.80 15.83
N GLU A 112 -17.43 -1.04 16.18
CA GLU A 112 -17.41 -0.21 17.39
C GLU A 112 -18.50 0.86 17.35
N TYR A 113 -19.16 1.11 18.51
CA TYR A 113 -20.10 2.20 18.68
C TYR A 113 -19.41 3.52 19.07
N VAL A 114 -19.80 4.59 18.40
CA VAL A 114 -19.39 5.97 18.71
C VAL A 114 -20.69 6.76 18.93
N GLY A 115 -21.06 6.95 20.19
CA GLY A 115 -22.36 7.47 20.55
C GLY A 115 -23.48 6.48 20.19
N SER A 116 -24.45 6.91 19.41
CA SER A 116 -25.60 6.09 18.99
C SER A 116 -25.35 5.28 17.71
N ASP A 117 -24.29 5.56 16.98
CA ASP A 117 -24.02 4.97 15.68
C ASP A 117 -22.77 4.09 15.70
N THR A 118 -22.74 3.08 14.80
CA THR A 118 -21.51 2.32 14.58
C THR A 118 -20.51 3.18 13.80
N ARG A 119 -19.23 2.96 14.04
CA ARG A 119 -18.16 3.62 13.30
C ARG A 119 -18.30 3.40 11.78
N ARG A 120 -18.78 2.23 11.37
CA ARG A 120 -19.11 1.91 9.98
C ARG A 120 -20.11 2.93 9.39
N LYS A 121 -21.18 3.24 10.11
CA LYS A 121 -22.21 4.18 9.62
C LYS A 121 -21.65 5.58 9.48
N ILE A 122 -20.85 6.01 10.45
CA ILE A 122 -20.21 7.33 10.43
C ILE A 122 -19.27 7.45 9.23
N LEU A 123 -18.31 6.54 9.12
CA LEU A 123 -17.33 6.52 8.02
C LEU A 123 -17.99 6.35 6.65
N TYR A 124 -19.04 5.52 6.56
CA TYR A 124 -19.79 5.36 5.31
C TYR A 124 -20.33 6.69 4.81
N ASN A 125 -20.97 7.47 5.68
CA ASN A 125 -21.51 8.78 5.32
C ASN A 125 -20.41 9.76 4.90
N GLU A 126 -19.27 9.76 5.59
CA GLU A 126 -18.11 10.57 5.24
C GLU A 126 -17.53 10.20 3.86
N TYR A 127 -17.35 8.91 3.58
CA TYR A 127 -16.85 8.42 2.30
C TYR A 127 -17.81 8.73 1.15
N VAL A 128 -19.11 8.51 1.34
CA VAL A 128 -20.13 8.86 0.33
C VAL A 128 -20.07 10.35 0.03
N LYS A 129 -20.04 11.21 1.07
CA LYS A 129 -19.94 12.66 0.91
C LYS A 129 -18.64 13.06 0.17
N ALA A 130 -17.51 12.49 0.55
CA ALA A 130 -16.22 12.78 -0.08
C ALA A 130 -16.20 12.36 -1.57
N ILE A 131 -16.66 11.14 -1.89
CA ILE A 131 -16.70 10.64 -3.26
C ILE A 131 -17.70 11.45 -4.10
N SER A 132 -18.86 11.81 -3.55
CA SER A 132 -19.86 12.61 -4.25
C SER A 132 -19.38 14.03 -4.57
N SER A 133 -18.55 14.62 -3.70
CA SER A 133 -18.02 15.98 -3.90
C SER A 133 -16.78 16.03 -4.81
N SER A 134 -15.88 15.04 -4.71
CA SER A 134 -14.62 15.02 -5.47
C SER A 134 -14.67 14.20 -6.76
N GLY A 135 -15.71 13.41 -6.92
CA GLY A 135 -15.83 12.41 -7.98
C GLY A 135 -15.03 11.13 -7.68
N MET A 136 -15.28 10.10 -8.47
CA MET A 136 -14.50 8.88 -8.43
C MET A 136 -13.16 9.08 -9.12
N GLN A 137 -12.14 8.34 -8.67
CA GLN A 137 -10.83 8.35 -9.31
C GLN A 137 -10.94 8.02 -10.80
N SER A 138 -10.20 8.75 -11.65
CA SER A 138 -10.15 8.46 -13.09
C SER A 138 -9.51 7.10 -13.37
N ASN A 139 -9.94 6.45 -14.46
CA ASN A 139 -9.36 5.16 -14.87
C ASN A 139 -7.84 5.27 -15.10
N ASN A 140 -7.37 6.34 -15.76
CA ASN A 140 -5.94 6.56 -16.00
C ASN A 140 -5.15 6.70 -14.70
N GLY A 141 -5.68 7.46 -13.74
CA GLY A 141 -5.06 7.62 -12.43
C GLY A 141 -5.02 6.31 -11.64
N PHE A 142 -6.11 5.54 -11.65
CA PHE A 142 -6.18 4.24 -10.99
C PHE A 142 -5.20 3.24 -11.61
N GLU A 143 -5.27 3.05 -12.93
CA GLU A 143 -4.38 2.12 -13.65
C GLU A 143 -2.90 2.52 -13.52
N GLY A 144 -2.61 3.83 -13.52
CA GLY A 144 -1.27 4.35 -13.33
C GLY A 144 -0.72 4.04 -11.93
N GLN A 145 -1.51 4.23 -10.87
CA GLN A 145 -1.10 3.90 -9.50
C GLN A 145 -0.89 2.39 -9.30
N ILE A 146 -1.77 1.56 -9.89
CA ILE A 146 -1.56 0.10 -9.91
C ILE A 146 -0.25 -0.24 -10.62
N ASN A 147 0.04 0.40 -11.76
CA ASN A 147 1.32 0.20 -12.47
C ASN A 147 2.51 0.58 -11.59
N ALA A 148 2.44 1.70 -10.87
CA ALA A 148 3.50 2.13 -9.96
C ALA A 148 3.78 1.10 -8.85
N CYS A 149 2.73 0.56 -8.22
CA CYS A 149 2.88 -0.50 -7.22
C CYS A 149 3.43 -1.79 -7.83
N TRP A 150 2.94 -2.17 -9.02
CA TRP A 150 3.33 -3.39 -9.71
C TRP A 150 4.78 -3.38 -10.19
N THR A 151 5.25 -2.24 -10.65
CA THR A 151 6.63 -2.08 -11.16
C THR A 151 7.62 -1.69 -10.06
N HIS A 152 7.13 -1.41 -8.85
CA HIS A 152 8.00 -1.09 -7.71
C HIS A 152 8.89 -2.27 -7.35
N SER A 153 10.16 -1.98 -7.15
CA SER A 153 11.14 -2.89 -6.56
C SER A 153 12.30 -2.08 -5.97
N LEU A 154 12.97 -2.63 -4.99
CA LEU A 154 14.22 -2.08 -4.47
C LEU A 154 15.37 -3.01 -4.87
N SER A 155 16.32 -2.48 -5.62
CA SER A 155 17.55 -3.19 -5.95
C SER A 155 18.43 -3.38 -4.72
N PRO A 156 19.38 -4.34 -4.72
CA PRO A 156 20.34 -4.49 -3.64
C PRO A 156 21.13 -3.21 -3.33
N LYS A 157 21.46 -2.41 -4.36
CA LYS A 157 22.14 -1.12 -4.21
C LYS A 157 21.27 -0.08 -3.49
N GLU A 158 19.98 0.00 -3.84
CA GLU A 158 19.04 0.90 -3.17
C GLU A 158 18.81 0.50 -1.71
N LEU A 159 18.68 -0.80 -1.43
CA LEU A 159 18.57 -1.30 -0.06
C LEU A 159 19.82 -0.95 0.76
N GLU A 160 21.01 -1.14 0.16
CA GLU A 160 22.27 -0.78 0.81
C GLU A 160 22.37 0.73 1.07
N ALA A 161 22.01 1.56 0.09
CA ALA A 161 21.96 3.01 0.25
C ALA A 161 21.08 3.42 1.44
N ILE A 162 19.90 2.80 1.62
CA ILE A 162 19.01 3.08 2.76
C ILE A 162 19.63 2.61 4.08
N ARG A 163 20.23 1.43 4.13
CA ARG A 163 20.78 0.84 5.36
C ARG A 163 22.03 1.56 5.88
N SER A 164 22.89 2.03 4.96
CA SER A 164 24.19 2.60 5.28
C SER A 164 24.16 4.06 5.76
N THR A 165 22.98 4.72 5.71
CA THR A 165 22.86 6.17 5.96
C THR A 165 22.75 6.57 7.41
N GLY A 166 22.54 5.65 8.32
CA GLY A 166 22.54 5.93 9.75
C GLY A 166 21.27 6.56 10.32
N PHE A 167 20.20 6.75 9.54
CA PHE A 167 18.91 7.18 10.08
C PHE A 167 18.03 6.01 10.54
N PRO A 168 17.25 6.18 11.62
CA PRO A 168 16.36 5.12 12.09
C PRO A 168 15.13 4.96 11.20
N ILE A 169 14.65 3.71 11.08
CA ILE A 169 13.49 3.33 10.28
C ILE A 169 12.46 2.64 11.17
N SER A 170 11.17 3.01 11.03
CA SER A 170 10.03 2.31 11.62
C SER A 170 9.17 1.68 10.54
N VAL A 171 8.94 0.37 10.60
CA VAL A 171 7.93 -0.32 9.78
C VAL A 171 6.72 -0.58 10.64
N ILE A 172 5.64 0.17 10.43
CA ILE A 172 4.41 0.12 11.23
C ILE A 172 3.33 -0.57 10.41
N HIS A 173 2.66 -1.60 10.96
CA HIS A 173 1.75 -2.41 10.16
C HIS A 173 0.55 -2.93 10.95
N GLY A 174 -0.62 -2.87 10.32
CA GLY A 174 -1.85 -3.44 10.85
C GLY A 174 -1.89 -4.97 10.70
N ARG A 175 -2.11 -5.71 11.79
CA ARG A 175 -2.13 -7.19 11.78
C ARG A 175 -3.24 -7.78 10.91
N TYR A 176 -4.31 -7.02 10.67
CA TYR A 176 -5.51 -7.44 9.93
C TYR A 176 -5.56 -6.88 8.51
N ASP A 177 -4.44 -6.32 8.02
CA ASP A 177 -4.34 -5.80 6.67
C ASP A 177 -4.49 -6.92 5.63
N ILE A 178 -5.57 -6.84 4.86
CA ILE A 178 -5.89 -7.82 3.81
C ILE A 178 -5.31 -7.42 2.45
N ILE A 179 -4.87 -6.16 2.28
CA ILE A 179 -4.26 -5.65 1.05
C ILE A 179 -2.74 -5.89 1.10
N ALA A 180 -2.07 -5.25 2.04
CA ALA A 180 -0.65 -5.39 2.26
C ALA A 180 -0.41 -6.43 3.35
N ARG A 181 0.02 -7.64 2.98
CA ARG A 181 0.16 -8.73 3.96
C ARG A 181 1.29 -8.47 4.94
N LEU A 182 1.03 -8.66 6.22
CA LEU A 182 2.00 -8.48 7.31
C LEU A 182 3.34 -9.19 7.06
N CYS A 183 3.32 -10.39 6.46
CA CYS A 183 4.56 -11.13 6.13
C CYS A 183 5.48 -10.39 5.16
N HIS A 184 4.93 -9.54 4.29
CA HIS A 184 5.73 -8.71 3.38
C HIS A 184 6.34 -7.50 4.11
N ALA A 185 5.60 -6.88 5.03
CA ALA A 185 6.15 -5.81 5.88
C ALA A 185 7.30 -6.32 6.76
N ARG A 186 7.17 -7.51 7.34
CA ARG A 186 8.26 -8.16 8.09
C ARG A 186 9.50 -8.37 7.21
N LYS A 187 9.33 -8.84 5.96
CA LYS A 187 10.44 -8.96 4.98
C LYS A 187 11.08 -7.62 4.66
N VAL A 188 10.28 -6.54 4.54
CA VAL A 188 10.83 -5.19 4.33
C VAL A 188 11.66 -4.76 5.54
N ALA A 189 11.14 -4.93 6.76
CA ALA A 189 11.87 -4.63 7.98
C ALA A 189 13.18 -5.45 8.09
N GLU A 190 13.14 -6.75 7.79
CA GLU A 190 14.31 -7.64 7.78
C GLU A 190 15.38 -7.17 6.79
N LYS A 191 14.98 -6.80 5.57
CA LYS A 191 15.92 -6.29 4.55
C LYS A 191 16.55 -4.96 4.91
N LEU A 192 15.94 -4.16 5.79
CA LEU A 192 16.42 -2.86 6.24
C LEU A 192 17.11 -2.90 7.61
N GLN A 193 17.38 -4.09 8.17
CA GLN A 193 18.18 -4.24 9.37
C GLN A 193 19.62 -3.76 9.13
N PRO A 194 20.32 -3.19 10.16
CA PRO A 194 19.87 -2.96 11.53
C PRO A 194 19.10 -1.63 11.71
N ALA A 195 18.85 -0.86 10.66
CA ALA A 195 18.20 0.45 10.76
C ALA A 195 16.69 0.38 11.07
N ALA A 196 16.05 -0.77 10.76
CA ALA A 196 14.60 -0.89 10.84
C ALA A 196 14.12 -1.58 12.12
N ARG A 197 13.07 -1.00 12.72
CA ARG A 197 12.28 -1.58 13.80
C ARG A 197 10.86 -1.89 13.30
N MET A 198 10.34 -3.09 13.61
CA MET A 198 8.97 -3.49 13.28
C MET A 198 8.01 -3.14 14.42
N VAL A 199 6.86 -2.52 14.09
CA VAL A 199 5.76 -2.20 15.00
C VAL A 199 4.47 -2.80 14.44
N GLU A 200 3.88 -3.76 15.13
CA GLU A 200 2.67 -4.45 14.72
C GLU A 200 1.49 -4.03 15.59
N LEU A 201 0.46 -3.46 14.99
CA LEU A 201 -0.70 -2.93 15.69
C LEU A 201 -1.98 -3.72 15.35
N LYS A 202 -2.96 -3.69 16.24
CA LYS A 202 -4.29 -4.28 16.01
C LYS A 202 -5.12 -3.37 15.10
N GLY A 203 -4.90 -3.44 13.81
CA GLY A 203 -5.60 -2.64 12.79
C GLY A 203 -5.44 -3.24 11.41
N ALA A 204 -6.15 -2.71 10.42
CA ALA A 204 -6.08 -3.12 9.02
C ALA A 204 -5.21 -2.18 8.18
N HIS A 205 -5.59 -1.95 6.91
CA HIS A 205 -4.78 -1.17 5.98
C HIS A 205 -4.64 0.31 6.38
N LEU A 206 -5.68 0.91 6.94
CA LEU A 206 -5.62 2.28 7.47
C LEU A 206 -5.30 2.27 8.98
N VAL A 207 -4.20 1.63 9.36
CA VAL A 207 -3.77 1.49 10.75
C VAL A 207 -3.63 2.83 11.47
N SER A 208 -3.25 3.89 10.76
CA SER A 208 -3.16 5.26 11.32
C SER A 208 -4.53 5.86 11.71
N HIS A 209 -5.61 5.39 11.08
CA HIS A 209 -6.97 5.79 11.46
C HIS A 209 -7.54 4.93 12.59
N GLU A 210 -7.19 3.64 12.59
CA GLU A 210 -7.69 2.71 13.61
C GLU A 210 -6.94 2.84 14.95
N ARG A 211 -5.67 3.18 14.90
CA ARG A 211 -4.75 3.23 16.04
C ARG A 211 -3.91 4.52 16.03
N PRO A 212 -4.56 5.71 16.02
CA PRO A 212 -3.85 6.97 15.87
C PRO A 212 -2.87 7.23 17.03
N GLU A 213 -3.23 6.86 18.27
CA GLU A 213 -2.39 7.08 19.44
C GLU A 213 -1.10 6.25 19.35
N GLU A 214 -1.22 4.95 19.05
CA GLU A 214 -0.07 4.04 18.97
C GLU A 214 0.82 4.39 17.76
N VAL A 215 0.22 4.78 16.63
CA VAL A 215 0.99 5.24 15.46
C VAL A 215 1.72 6.53 15.78
N ASN A 216 1.06 7.52 16.39
CA ASN A 216 1.69 8.79 16.77
C ASN A 216 2.79 8.58 17.81
N GLN A 217 2.61 7.66 18.76
CA GLN A 217 3.65 7.28 19.71
C GLN A 217 4.87 6.68 19.01
N ALA A 218 4.65 5.77 18.05
CA ALA A 218 5.73 5.16 17.27
C ALA A 218 6.47 6.20 16.40
N LEU A 219 5.75 7.11 15.76
CA LEU A 219 6.34 8.21 14.97
C LEU A 219 7.13 9.19 15.85
N SER A 220 6.57 9.59 17.00
CA SER A 220 7.26 10.47 17.96
C SER A 220 8.52 9.83 18.52
N GLY A 221 8.47 8.51 18.79
CA GLY A 221 9.65 7.75 19.22
C GLY A 221 10.73 7.71 18.14
N LEU A 222 10.34 7.52 16.87
CA LEU A 222 11.25 7.52 15.73
C LEU A 222 11.94 8.89 15.54
N ILE A 223 11.18 9.98 15.63
CA ILE A 223 11.71 11.34 15.53
C ILE A 223 12.72 11.61 16.63
N ARG A 224 12.34 11.33 17.91
CA ARG A 224 13.24 11.49 19.05
C ARG A 224 14.52 10.66 18.92
N ALA A 225 14.43 9.42 18.43
CA ALA A 225 15.59 8.57 18.20
C ALA A 225 16.55 9.16 17.17
N SER A 226 15.99 9.75 16.09
CA SER A 226 16.76 10.46 15.07
C SER A 226 17.45 11.70 15.64
N GLU A 227 16.74 12.54 16.39
CA GLU A 227 17.27 13.77 16.99
C GLU A 227 18.34 13.47 18.03
N ALA A 228 18.15 12.44 18.85
CA ALA A 228 19.11 11.98 19.85
C ALA A 228 20.28 11.20 19.26
N LYS A 229 20.28 10.95 17.95
CA LYS A 229 21.31 10.14 17.24
C LYS A 229 21.57 8.79 17.91
N ILE A 230 20.51 8.10 18.32
CA ILE A 230 20.58 6.76 18.92
C ILE A 230 21.23 5.81 17.89
N SER A 231 22.10 4.89 18.35
CA SER A 231 22.70 3.90 17.46
C SER A 231 21.59 3.04 16.79
N LEU A 232 21.80 2.64 15.54
CA LEU A 232 20.81 1.82 14.81
C LEU A 232 20.58 0.47 15.49
N GLN A 233 21.62 -0.07 16.16
CA GLN A 233 21.50 -1.31 16.91
C GLN A 233 20.61 -1.13 18.15
N ASP A 234 20.79 -0.04 18.89
CA ASP A 234 19.92 0.26 20.05
C ASP A 234 18.50 0.53 19.58
N TRP A 235 18.33 1.29 18.49
CA TRP A 235 17.02 1.54 17.89
C TRP A 235 16.28 0.24 17.51
N SER A 236 16.96 -0.68 16.82
CA SER A 236 16.34 -1.94 16.40
C SER A 236 16.02 -2.87 17.58
N ASN A 237 16.77 -2.78 18.67
CA ASN A 237 16.60 -3.60 19.86
C ASN A 237 15.57 -3.03 20.85
N LEU A 238 15.12 -1.79 20.69
CA LEU A 238 14.04 -1.24 21.51
C LEU A 238 12.79 -2.09 21.31
N HIS A 239 12.41 -2.86 22.31
CA HIS A 239 11.13 -3.57 22.33
C HIS A 239 10.01 -2.52 22.34
N GLY A 240 8.94 -2.76 21.55
CA GLY A 240 7.80 -1.86 21.52
C GLY A 240 7.17 -1.74 22.90
N ASP A 241 7.50 -0.69 23.63
CA ASP A 241 6.83 -0.33 24.86
C ASP A 241 5.41 0.12 24.52
N GLY A 242 4.48 -0.82 24.62
CA GLY A 242 3.09 -0.41 24.57
C GLY A 242 2.04 -1.35 23.99
N VAL A 243 2.29 -2.65 23.77
CA VAL A 243 1.15 -3.61 23.63
C VAL A 243 1.60 -5.03 23.98
N ASP A 244 0.95 -5.58 25.00
CA ASP A 244 1.02 -6.97 25.47
C ASP A 244 2.30 -7.44 26.19
N ARG A 245 2.46 -7.03 27.45
CA ARG A 245 3.25 -7.77 28.46
C ARG A 245 2.72 -9.18 28.78
N GLN A 246 1.67 -9.64 28.12
CA GLN A 246 1.04 -10.93 28.41
C GLN A 246 1.45 -12.10 27.50
N VAL A 247 2.35 -11.94 26.54
CA VAL A 247 2.82 -13.04 25.68
C VAL A 247 4.33 -13.27 25.75
N ALA A 248 4.99 -12.81 26.81
CA ALA A 248 6.43 -13.04 27.01
C ALA A 248 6.78 -14.46 27.49
N GLY A 249 5.88 -15.44 27.30
CA GLY A 249 6.07 -16.84 27.71
C GLY A 249 6.01 -17.87 26.60
N LEU A 250 5.70 -17.48 25.36
CA LEU A 250 5.78 -18.43 24.23
C LEU A 250 6.98 -18.02 23.35
N SER A 251 8.02 -18.84 23.39
CA SER A 251 9.04 -18.87 22.35
C SER A 251 8.32 -19.11 21.01
N VAL A 252 8.05 -18.03 20.27
CA VAL A 252 7.59 -18.13 18.89
C VAL A 252 8.77 -18.68 18.10
N SER A 253 8.81 -20.02 18.01
CA SER A 253 9.54 -20.69 16.96
C SER A 253 9.22 -19.94 15.67
N LEU A 254 10.21 -19.27 15.11
CA LEU A 254 10.19 -18.76 13.76
C LEU A 254 9.85 -19.91 12.82
N LYS A 255 8.55 -20.18 12.62
CA LYS A 255 8.14 -20.86 11.41
C LYS A 255 8.58 -19.92 10.29
N ARG A 256 9.81 -20.14 9.82
CA ARG A 256 10.20 -19.76 8.47
C ARG A 256 8.97 -19.99 7.62
N CYS A 257 8.50 -18.96 6.93
CA CYS A 257 7.60 -19.12 5.81
C CYS A 257 8.38 -20.03 4.85
N GLY A 258 8.22 -21.34 5.07
CA GLY A 258 8.92 -22.39 4.34
C GLY A 258 8.40 -22.40 2.92
N GLU A 259 8.95 -21.51 2.10
CA GLU A 259 8.90 -21.65 0.66
C GLU A 259 9.92 -22.73 0.32
N GLY A 260 9.52 -23.99 0.48
CA GLY A 260 10.22 -25.10 -0.15
C GLY A 260 10.25 -24.87 -1.67
N TYR A 261 11.22 -25.41 -2.35
CA TYR A 261 11.41 -25.37 -3.81
C TYR A 261 10.11 -25.58 -4.61
N PHE A 262 9.17 -26.33 -4.04
CA PHE A 262 7.86 -26.62 -4.63
C PHE A 262 6.93 -25.40 -4.66
N THR A 263 6.94 -24.55 -3.63
CA THR A 263 6.19 -23.28 -3.60
C THR A 263 6.76 -22.24 -4.55
N CYS A 264 8.06 -22.25 -4.78
CA CYS A 264 8.70 -21.38 -5.76
C CYS A 264 8.30 -21.76 -7.20
N ILE A 265 8.22 -23.05 -7.52
CA ILE A 265 7.76 -23.56 -8.84
C ILE A 265 6.28 -23.24 -9.04
N ILE A 266 5.43 -23.45 -8.03
CA ILE A 266 4.01 -23.09 -8.09
C ILE A 266 3.83 -21.58 -8.27
N ALA A 267 4.63 -20.76 -7.60
CA ALA A 267 4.59 -19.30 -7.75
C ALA A 267 5.02 -18.86 -9.16
N ILE A 268 6.03 -19.52 -9.76
CA ILE A 268 6.46 -19.26 -11.13
C ILE A 268 5.37 -19.68 -12.13
N LEU A 269 4.78 -20.88 -11.95
CA LEU A 269 3.70 -21.37 -12.80
C LEU A 269 2.44 -20.49 -12.68
N ALA A 270 2.11 -20.03 -11.48
CA ALA A 270 1.03 -19.07 -11.27
C ALA A 270 1.30 -17.71 -11.94
N LYS A 271 2.55 -17.22 -11.92
CA LYS A 271 2.96 -16.02 -12.68
C LYS A 271 2.78 -16.21 -14.18
N CYS A 272 3.24 -17.33 -14.73
CA CYS A 272 3.07 -17.65 -16.16
C CYS A 272 1.59 -17.75 -16.54
N PHE A 273 0.78 -18.38 -15.70
CA PHE A 273 -0.67 -18.52 -15.92
C PHE A 273 -1.39 -17.17 -15.88
N LEU A 274 -1.08 -16.31 -14.89
CA LEU A 274 -1.65 -14.96 -14.82
C LEU A 274 -1.19 -14.07 -15.98
N TYR A 275 0.05 -14.23 -16.44
CA TYR A 275 0.56 -13.54 -17.64
C TYR A 275 -0.19 -14.00 -18.91
N LEU A 276 -0.44 -15.30 -19.04
CA LEU A 276 -1.23 -15.87 -20.14
C LEU A 276 -2.69 -15.40 -20.09
N ILE A 277 -3.31 -15.33 -18.91
CA ILE A 277 -4.64 -14.74 -18.74
C ILE A 277 -4.64 -13.26 -19.14
N GLY A 278 -3.64 -12.49 -18.74
CA GLY A 278 -3.49 -11.09 -19.13
C GLY A 278 -3.40 -10.91 -20.66
N ILE A 279 -2.62 -11.75 -21.33
CA ILE A 279 -2.53 -11.77 -22.80
C ILE A 279 -3.86 -12.16 -23.41
N LEU A 280 -4.52 -13.21 -22.89
CA LEU A 280 -5.82 -13.66 -23.39
C LEU A 280 -6.89 -12.58 -23.26
N MET A 281 -6.93 -11.86 -22.14
CA MET A 281 -7.84 -10.75 -21.92
C MET A 281 -7.54 -9.55 -22.84
N MET A 282 -6.27 -9.27 -23.15
CA MET A 282 -5.89 -8.27 -24.15
C MET A 282 -6.32 -8.66 -25.56
N VAL A 283 -6.10 -9.92 -25.94
CA VAL A 283 -6.51 -10.46 -27.24
C VAL A 283 -8.04 -10.44 -27.37
N LEU A 284 -8.75 -10.88 -26.34
CA LEU A 284 -10.22 -10.87 -26.31
C LEU A 284 -10.77 -9.43 -26.39
N GLY A 285 -10.17 -8.50 -25.68
CA GLY A 285 -10.51 -7.07 -25.74
C GLY A 285 -10.23 -6.46 -27.12
N HIS A 286 -9.20 -6.94 -27.80
CA HIS A 286 -8.89 -6.51 -29.17
C HIS A 286 -9.90 -7.09 -30.19
N LEU A 287 -10.21 -8.37 -30.07
CA LEU A 287 -11.24 -9.05 -30.87
C LEU A 287 -12.62 -8.40 -30.70
N ILE A 288 -13.03 -8.10 -29.47
CA ILE A 288 -14.31 -7.41 -29.22
C ILE A 288 -14.32 -6.02 -29.87
N ARG A 289 -13.19 -5.29 -29.85
CA ARG A 289 -13.07 -3.98 -30.55
C ARG A 289 -13.19 -4.13 -32.06
N ILE A 290 -12.58 -5.16 -32.63
CA ILE A 290 -12.69 -5.46 -34.07
C ILE A 290 -14.15 -5.84 -34.46
N LEU A 291 -14.77 -6.73 -33.69
CA LEU A 291 -16.15 -7.16 -33.93
C LEU A 291 -17.16 -5.99 -33.78
N ARG A 292 -16.90 -5.04 -32.89
CA ARG A 292 -17.73 -3.82 -32.78
C ARG A 292 -17.62 -2.90 -34.01
N ARG A 293 -16.53 -2.96 -34.76
CA ARG A 293 -16.36 -2.21 -36.04
C ARG A 293 -17.16 -2.83 -37.19
N PHE A 294 -17.55 -4.10 -37.09
CA PHE A 294 -18.32 -4.83 -38.10
C PHE A 294 -19.82 -4.91 -37.78
N LYS A 295 -20.36 -4.15 -36.84
CA LYS A 295 -21.82 -4.05 -36.67
C LYS A 295 -22.39 -3.37 -37.94
N PRO A 296 -23.29 -4.04 -38.71
CA PRO A 296 -23.93 -3.40 -39.84
C PRO A 296 -24.75 -2.20 -39.40
N ALA A 297 -24.67 -1.12 -40.19
CA ALA A 297 -25.51 0.03 -40.00
C ALA A 297 -26.99 -0.44 -40.07
N ARG A 298 -27.79 -0.08 -39.06
CA ARG A 298 -29.22 -0.29 -39.11
C ARG A 298 -29.75 0.51 -40.30
N VAL A 299 -30.22 -0.22 -41.31
CA VAL A 299 -31.01 0.36 -42.40
C VAL A 299 -32.30 0.89 -41.77
N GLY A 300 -32.46 2.20 -41.76
CA GLY A 300 -33.70 2.82 -41.37
C GLY A 300 -34.80 2.44 -42.33
N SER A 301 -35.86 1.82 -41.85
CA SER A 301 -37.11 1.66 -42.57
C SER A 301 -37.71 3.06 -42.81
N ALA A 302 -37.71 3.49 -44.06
CA ALA A 302 -38.52 4.60 -44.51
C ALA A 302 -40.01 4.15 -44.45
N GLU A 303 -40.79 4.75 -43.61
CA GLU A 303 -42.26 4.69 -43.68
C GLU A 303 -42.70 5.68 -44.76
N SER A 304 -43.43 5.13 -45.72
CA SER A 304 -44.24 5.86 -46.69
C SER A 304 -45.56 6.31 -46.08
#